data_59e9ca137ee4969c020eb48c3a0a0cff
#
_entry.id   59e9ca137ee4969c020eb48c3a0a0cff
#
_cell.length_a   1.000
_cell.length_b   1.000
_cell.length_c   1.000
_cell.angle_alpha   90.00
_cell.angle_beta   90.00
_cell.angle_gamma   90.00
#
_symmetry.space_group_name_H-M   'P 1'
#
loop_
_entity.id
_entity.type
_entity.pdbx_description
1 polymer ?
#
loop_
_entity_poly.entity_id
_entity_poly.type
_entity_poly.pdbx_seq_one_letter_code
_entity_poly.pdbx_strand_id
1 'polypeptide(L)'
;MRHPCLIIDDDPKSIKETEKILENFPDFFLAGKASDDETALHLILKNRPQVIFLEIDPINKSSNLSLSFLDYLQRFVKLMPKVIIVTKTKAFAFEAIKYGVTDYLLKPLDVNEARKAFVQLEKNLHEVRTTICLRSYGDYKFINAEDIIYLRADNNSTDFFTINGEVTTAYKTLKYFEYSMPNQFLRIHNSYIINLNYVSRIHMGGKLCYIKNSTIKLPFSKFYRKNVEYIVKLLLIQVSRNLEINEETVLP
;
A
#
# COMPACT_ATOMS: atom_id res chain seq x y z
N MET A 1 3.23 3.99 8.63
CA MET A 1 3.51 3.17 7.41
C MET A 1 3.43 4.08 6.21
N ARG A 2 4.38 4.07 5.27
CA ARG A 2 4.31 4.95 4.09
C ARG A 2 3.42 4.36 3.01
N HIS A 3 2.49 5.17 2.52
CA HIS A 3 1.51 4.78 1.51
C HIS A 3 2.01 5.15 0.09
N PRO A 4 2.23 4.17 -0.80
CA PRO A 4 2.64 4.43 -2.17
C PRO A 4 1.52 5.13 -2.94
N CYS A 5 1.86 6.27 -3.57
CA CYS A 5 0.96 7.08 -4.38
C CYS A 5 1.37 7.08 -5.84
N LEU A 6 0.41 7.17 -6.74
CA LEU A 6 0.61 7.37 -8.16
C LEU A 6 -0.09 8.66 -8.59
N ILE A 7 0.59 9.50 -9.37
CA ILE A 7 0.00 10.69 -10.00
C ILE A 7 -0.24 10.35 -11.48
N ILE A 8 -1.48 10.54 -11.92
CA ILE A 8 -1.92 10.27 -13.29
C ILE A 8 -2.52 11.57 -13.85
N ASP A 9 -1.76 12.26 -14.69
CA ASP A 9 -2.11 13.57 -15.21
C ASP A 9 -1.26 13.87 -16.45
N ASP A 10 -1.82 14.42 -17.49
CA ASP A 10 -1.12 14.74 -18.74
C ASP A 10 -0.46 16.12 -18.74
N ASP A 11 -0.73 16.95 -17.71
CA ASP A 11 -0.12 18.26 -17.54
C ASP A 11 1.11 18.19 -16.61
N PRO A 12 2.34 18.40 -17.13
CA PRO A 12 3.56 18.35 -16.31
C PRO A 12 3.59 19.39 -15.19
N LYS A 13 2.87 20.52 -15.33
CA LYS A 13 2.77 21.54 -14.28
C LYS A 13 1.91 21.05 -13.14
N SER A 14 0.78 20.46 -13.46
CA SER A 14 -0.13 19.86 -12.49
C SER A 14 0.53 18.71 -11.72
N ILE A 15 1.30 17.87 -12.41
CA ILE A 15 2.09 16.80 -11.74
C ILE A 15 3.01 17.41 -10.69
N LYS A 16 3.77 18.47 -11.03
CA LYS A 16 4.69 19.12 -10.09
C LYS A 16 3.95 19.78 -8.90
N GLU A 17 2.79 20.38 -9.14
CA GLU A 17 1.97 20.94 -8.07
C GLU A 17 1.48 19.83 -7.10
N THR A 18 1.00 18.71 -7.63
CA THR A 18 0.57 17.58 -6.83
C THR A 18 1.74 16.94 -6.07
N GLU A 19 2.93 16.84 -6.67
CA GLU A 19 4.15 16.40 -5.98
C GLU A 19 4.49 17.30 -4.80
N LYS A 20 4.49 18.62 -5.01
CA LYS A 20 4.80 19.60 -3.96
C LYS A 20 3.78 19.54 -2.81
N ILE A 21 2.52 19.28 -3.11
CA ILE A 21 1.50 19.06 -2.08
C ILE A 21 1.82 17.77 -1.31
N LEU A 22 2.18 16.68 -2.02
CA LEU A 22 2.48 15.39 -1.41
C LEU A 22 3.67 15.45 -0.43
N GLU A 23 4.66 16.33 -0.68
CA GLU A 23 5.80 16.55 0.22
C GLU A 23 5.38 17.00 1.63
N ASN A 24 4.21 17.64 1.79
CA ASN A 24 3.68 18.05 3.09
C ASN A 24 3.08 16.87 3.90
N PHE A 25 2.98 15.67 3.28
CA PHE A 25 2.35 14.49 3.88
C PHE A 25 3.34 13.31 3.91
N PRO A 26 4.22 13.27 4.92
CA PRO A 26 5.34 12.35 4.95
C PRO A 26 4.94 10.86 5.01
N ASP A 27 3.69 10.52 5.38
CA ASP A 27 3.17 9.15 5.35
C ASP A 27 2.80 8.65 3.95
N PHE A 28 2.84 9.53 2.98
CA PHE A 28 2.63 9.23 1.58
C PHE A 28 3.92 9.44 0.79
N PHE A 29 4.17 8.61 -0.22
CA PHE A 29 5.32 8.79 -1.09
C PHE A 29 4.97 8.50 -2.55
N LEU A 30 5.59 9.23 -3.46
CA LEU A 30 5.39 9.04 -4.88
C LEU A 30 6.07 7.76 -5.36
N ALA A 31 5.26 6.79 -5.84
CA ALA A 31 5.70 5.54 -6.41
C ALA A 31 5.83 5.57 -7.94
N GLY A 32 5.25 6.59 -8.59
CA GLY A 32 5.33 6.77 -10.03
C GLY A 32 4.44 7.88 -10.56
N LYS A 33 4.63 8.23 -11.84
CA LYS A 33 3.84 9.22 -12.59
C LYS A 33 3.46 8.64 -13.94
N ALA A 34 2.26 8.92 -14.41
CA ALA A 34 1.75 8.54 -15.72
C ALA A 34 1.02 9.71 -16.37
N SER A 35 1.12 9.82 -17.69
CA SER A 35 0.45 10.84 -18.50
C SER A 35 -0.70 10.29 -19.35
N ASP A 36 -0.91 8.99 -19.31
CA ASP A 36 -1.90 8.26 -20.10
C ASP A 36 -2.36 7.00 -19.36
N ASP A 37 -3.45 6.41 -19.83
CA ASP A 37 -4.10 5.24 -19.23
C ASP A 37 -3.26 3.96 -19.30
N GLU A 38 -2.51 3.73 -20.39
CA GLU A 38 -1.68 2.52 -20.54
C GLU A 38 -0.50 2.55 -19.57
N THR A 39 0.23 3.67 -19.52
CA THR A 39 1.34 3.87 -18.58
C THR A 39 0.82 3.79 -17.14
N ALA A 40 -0.34 4.38 -16.86
CA ALA A 40 -0.98 4.32 -15.56
C ALA A 40 -1.28 2.88 -15.14
N LEU A 41 -1.95 2.09 -16.01
CA LEU A 41 -2.24 0.68 -15.75
C LEU A 41 -0.97 -0.12 -15.47
N HIS A 42 0.07 0.04 -16.30
CA HIS A 42 1.35 -0.65 -16.10
C HIS A 42 1.95 -0.34 -14.72
N LEU A 43 2.00 0.94 -14.32
CA LEU A 43 2.55 1.37 -13.04
C LEU A 43 1.68 0.91 -11.86
N ILE A 44 0.36 0.89 -11.99
CA ILE A 44 -0.55 0.37 -10.96
C ILE A 44 -0.29 -1.11 -10.71
N LEU A 45 -0.19 -1.92 -11.76
CA LEU A 45 0.07 -3.36 -11.64
C LEU A 45 1.46 -3.65 -11.07
N LYS A 46 2.47 -2.85 -11.45
CA LYS A 46 3.86 -3.00 -11.01
C LYS A 46 4.08 -2.52 -9.58
N ASN A 47 3.64 -1.30 -9.26
CA ASN A 47 3.96 -0.61 -8.01
C ASN A 47 2.89 -0.78 -6.94
N ARG A 48 1.69 -1.26 -7.31
CA ARG A 48 0.54 -1.48 -6.42
C ARG A 48 0.29 -0.30 -5.49
N PRO A 49 0.03 0.90 -6.03
CA PRO A 49 -0.19 2.08 -5.22
C PRO A 49 -1.43 1.89 -4.33
N GLN A 50 -1.41 2.49 -3.15
CA GLN A 50 -2.58 2.54 -2.27
C GLN A 50 -3.48 3.73 -2.59
N VAL A 51 -2.90 4.78 -3.19
CA VAL A 51 -3.59 6.02 -3.55
C VAL A 51 -3.24 6.39 -4.99
N ILE A 52 -4.25 6.85 -5.71
CA ILE A 52 -4.10 7.42 -7.06
C ILE A 52 -4.66 8.83 -7.04
N PHE A 53 -3.87 9.80 -7.51
CA PHE A 53 -4.33 11.12 -7.90
C PHE A 53 -4.59 11.09 -9.39
N LEU A 54 -5.84 11.31 -9.81
CA LEU A 54 -6.29 11.10 -11.20
C LEU A 54 -6.88 12.38 -11.78
N GLU A 55 -6.30 12.86 -12.88
CA GLU A 55 -6.94 13.82 -13.79
C GLU A 55 -7.97 13.10 -14.67
N ILE A 56 -9.15 13.68 -14.86
CA ILE A 56 -10.27 13.11 -15.62
C ILE A 56 -10.76 13.99 -16.78
N ASP A 57 -10.23 15.21 -16.91
CA ASP A 57 -10.46 16.11 -18.03
C ASP A 57 -9.14 16.61 -18.60
N PRO A 58 -8.36 15.69 -19.23
CA PRO A 58 -6.99 15.97 -19.65
C PRO A 58 -6.92 17.02 -20.76
N ILE A 59 -5.80 17.72 -20.84
CA ILE A 59 -5.47 18.65 -21.94
C ILE A 59 -5.31 17.86 -23.23
N ASN A 60 -4.59 16.75 -23.18
CA ASN A 60 -4.43 15.83 -24.30
C ASN A 60 -5.50 14.75 -24.28
N LYS A 61 -6.49 14.86 -25.15
CA LYS A 61 -7.59 13.87 -25.23
C LYS A 61 -7.12 12.47 -25.63
N SER A 62 -5.95 12.33 -26.25
CA SER A 62 -5.36 11.02 -26.58
C SER A 62 -4.78 10.30 -25.36
N SER A 63 -4.71 10.93 -24.18
CA SER A 63 -4.27 10.29 -22.94
C SER A 63 -5.30 9.30 -22.39
N ASN A 64 -6.56 9.34 -22.88
CA ASN A 64 -7.69 8.53 -22.42
C ASN A 64 -8.02 8.64 -20.92
N LEU A 65 -7.53 9.69 -20.25
CA LEU A 65 -7.79 9.90 -18.84
C LEU A 65 -9.23 10.39 -18.64
N SER A 66 -10.02 9.62 -17.90
CA SER A 66 -11.43 9.90 -17.61
C SER A 66 -11.92 9.04 -16.45
N LEU A 67 -13.15 9.25 -16.00
CA LEU A 67 -13.76 8.37 -14.98
C LEU A 67 -13.91 6.93 -15.47
N SER A 68 -14.11 6.69 -16.76
CA SER A 68 -14.21 5.32 -17.32
C SER A 68 -12.90 4.52 -17.18
N PHE A 69 -11.77 5.17 -16.97
CA PHE A 69 -10.52 4.48 -16.61
C PHE A 69 -10.65 3.69 -15.32
N LEU A 70 -11.49 4.12 -14.38
CA LEU A 70 -11.74 3.40 -13.12
C LEU A 70 -12.48 2.07 -13.37
N ASP A 71 -13.45 2.04 -14.30
CA ASP A 71 -14.11 0.79 -14.73
C ASP A 71 -13.11 -0.17 -15.39
N TYR A 72 -12.23 0.40 -16.21
CA TYR A 72 -11.19 -0.37 -16.87
C TYR A 72 -10.23 -0.99 -15.82
N LEU A 73 -9.78 -0.22 -14.85
CA LEU A 73 -8.92 -0.70 -13.76
C LEU A 73 -9.54 -1.86 -12.97
N GLN A 74 -10.85 -1.82 -12.67
CA GLN A 74 -11.52 -2.87 -11.90
C GLN A 74 -11.41 -4.25 -12.54
N ARG A 75 -11.18 -4.34 -13.85
CA ARG A 75 -11.00 -5.62 -14.57
C ARG A 75 -9.64 -6.25 -14.30
N PHE A 76 -8.61 -5.45 -13.94
CA PHE A 76 -7.24 -5.90 -13.79
C PHE A 76 -6.74 -5.92 -12.35
N VAL A 77 -7.32 -5.13 -11.45
CA VAL A 77 -6.91 -5.04 -10.05
C VAL A 77 -7.95 -5.63 -9.12
N LYS A 78 -7.52 -6.57 -8.27
CA LYS A 78 -8.41 -7.17 -7.25
C LYS A 78 -8.74 -6.22 -6.10
N LEU A 79 -7.80 -5.34 -5.76
CA LEU A 79 -7.94 -4.34 -4.71
C LEU A 79 -7.73 -2.97 -5.33
N MET A 80 -8.83 -2.24 -5.49
CA MET A 80 -8.78 -0.88 -6.01
C MET A 80 -8.01 0.03 -5.05
N PRO A 81 -7.06 0.82 -5.54
CA PRO A 81 -6.47 1.90 -4.76
C PRO A 81 -7.53 2.93 -4.40
N LYS A 82 -7.30 3.70 -3.36
CA LYS A 82 -8.09 4.89 -3.07
C LYS A 82 -7.82 5.94 -4.15
N VAL A 83 -8.88 6.54 -4.67
CA VAL A 83 -8.77 7.51 -5.78
C VAL A 83 -9.15 8.89 -5.28
N ILE A 84 -8.28 9.86 -5.50
CA ILE A 84 -8.56 11.29 -5.38
C ILE A 84 -8.55 11.86 -6.80
N ILE A 85 -9.66 12.45 -7.21
CA ILE A 85 -9.71 13.19 -8.46
C ILE A 85 -9.03 14.54 -8.28
N VAL A 86 -8.20 14.94 -9.26
CA VAL A 86 -7.50 16.23 -9.27
C VAL A 86 -7.69 16.85 -10.65
N THR A 87 -8.62 17.81 -10.77
CA THR A 87 -9.03 18.36 -12.07
C THR A 87 -9.39 19.84 -12.00
N LYS A 88 -9.49 20.50 -13.15
CA LYS A 88 -9.91 21.93 -13.24
C LYS A 88 -11.43 22.11 -13.23
N THR A 89 -12.21 21.08 -13.51
CA THR A 89 -13.66 21.15 -13.67
C THR A 89 -14.42 20.56 -12.50
N LYS A 90 -15.60 21.10 -12.20
CA LYS A 90 -16.57 20.52 -11.25
C LYS A 90 -17.61 19.61 -11.94
N ALA A 91 -17.61 19.59 -13.27
CA ALA A 91 -18.68 18.98 -14.06
C ALA A 91 -18.91 17.50 -13.74
N PHE A 92 -17.85 16.76 -13.38
CA PHE A 92 -17.90 15.32 -13.14
C PHE A 92 -17.98 14.93 -11.65
N ALA A 93 -18.11 15.92 -10.74
CA ALA A 93 -18.07 15.63 -9.30
C ALA A 93 -19.20 14.69 -8.85
N PHE A 94 -20.42 14.88 -9.36
CA PHE A 94 -21.55 13.99 -9.06
C PHE A 94 -21.37 12.59 -9.60
N GLU A 95 -20.79 12.46 -10.79
CA GLU A 95 -20.49 11.16 -11.39
C GLU A 95 -19.38 10.45 -10.63
N ALA A 96 -18.33 11.16 -10.24
CA ALA A 96 -17.21 10.63 -9.47
C ALA A 96 -17.66 9.96 -8.13
N ILE A 97 -18.70 10.50 -7.48
CA ILE A 97 -19.30 9.89 -6.28
C ILE A 97 -19.78 8.46 -6.56
N LYS A 98 -20.38 8.21 -7.73
CA LYS A 98 -20.86 6.87 -8.11
C LYS A 98 -19.74 5.87 -8.28
N TYR A 99 -18.54 6.33 -8.65
CA TYR A 99 -17.32 5.53 -8.73
C TYR A 99 -16.67 5.27 -7.36
N GLY A 100 -17.22 5.84 -6.27
CA GLY A 100 -16.69 5.65 -4.93
C GLY A 100 -15.31 6.27 -4.73
N VAL A 101 -15.00 7.38 -5.43
CA VAL A 101 -13.75 8.11 -5.23
C VAL A 101 -13.68 8.63 -3.80
N THR A 102 -12.48 8.71 -3.27
CA THR A 102 -12.26 9.11 -1.87
C THR A 102 -12.46 10.62 -1.69
N ASP A 103 -12.01 11.40 -2.67
CA ASP A 103 -12.18 12.86 -2.65
C ASP A 103 -12.06 13.44 -4.07
N TYR A 104 -12.41 14.74 -4.21
CA TYR A 104 -12.42 15.47 -5.45
C TYR A 104 -11.82 16.86 -5.26
N LEU A 105 -10.59 17.06 -5.69
CA LEU A 105 -9.83 18.30 -5.52
C LEU A 105 -9.80 19.09 -6.82
N LEU A 106 -10.00 20.41 -6.68
CA LEU A 106 -9.93 21.32 -7.81
C LEU A 106 -8.53 21.95 -7.95
N LYS A 107 -8.08 22.08 -9.19
CA LYS A 107 -6.88 22.84 -9.52
C LYS A 107 -7.19 24.35 -9.59
N PRO A 108 -6.30 25.24 -9.10
CA PRO A 108 -5.04 24.94 -8.42
C PRO A 108 -5.27 24.32 -7.03
N LEU A 109 -4.40 23.38 -6.65
CA LEU A 109 -4.55 22.66 -5.39
C LEU A 109 -4.33 23.56 -4.17
N ASP A 110 -5.30 23.61 -3.28
CA ASP A 110 -5.17 24.23 -1.95
C ASP A 110 -4.64 23.23 -0.92
N VAL A 111 -3.63 23.65 -0.14
CA VAL A 111 -2.96 22.79 0.87
C VAL A 111 -3.93 22.36 1.97
N ASN A 112 -4.90 23.20 2.35
CA ASN A 112 -5.85 22.87 3.42
C ASN A 112 -6.91 21.87 2.94
N GLU A 113 -7.38 22.01 1.69
CA GLU A 113 -8.28 21.04 1.07
C GLU A 113 -7.57 19.70 0.91
N ALA A 114 -6.33 19.70 0.39
CA ALA A 114 -5.51 18.51 0.32
C ALA A 114 -5.33 17.85 1.69
N ARG A 115 -5.06 18.63 2.75
CA ARG A 115 -4.93 18.11 4.12
C ARG A 115 -6.18 17.37 4.59
N LYS A 116 -7.37 17.90 4.31
CA LYS A 116 -8.64 17.20 4.64
C LYS A 116 -8.74 15.86 3.91
N ALA A 117 -8.43 15.86 2.61
CA ALA A 117 -8.42 14.63 1.79
C ALA A 117 -7.44 13.59 2.33
N PHE A 118 -6.22 14.00 2.73
CA PHE A 118 -5.21 13.07 3.29
C PHE A 118 -5.61 12.53 4.65
N VAL A 119 -6.20 13.35 5.54
CA VAL A 119 -6.74 12.87 6.83
C VAL A 119 -7.86 11.85 6.61
N GLN A 120 -8.73 12.08 5.64
CA GLN A 120 -9.78 11.13 5.27
C GLN A 120 -9.21 9.84 4.68
N LEU A 121 -8.17 9.95 3.85
CA LEU A 121 -7.43 8.80 3.31
C LEU A 121 -6.82 7.95 4.42
N GLU A 122 -6.12 8.56 5.37
CA GLU A 122 -5.51 7.84 6.49
C GLU A 122 -6.55 7.04 7.28
N LYS A 123 -7.66 7.66 7.65
CA LYS A 123 -8.77 6.96 8.32
C LYS A 123 -9.22 5.74 7.49
N ASN A 124 -9.50 5.94 6.20
CA ASN A 124 -9.98 4.88 5.31
C ASN A 124 -8.93 3.79 5.05
N LEU A 125 -7.64 4.13 5.06
CA LEU A 125 -6.56 3.16 4.89
C LEU A 125 -6.34 2.32 6.15
N HIS A 126 -6.58 2.88 7.34
CA HIS A 126 -6.52 2.14 8.59
C HIS A 126 -7.75 1.22 8.81
N GLU A 127 -8.95 1.66 8.44
CA GLU A 127 -10.19 0.89 8.67
C GLU A 127 -10.33 -0.36 7.79
N VAL A 128 -9.77 -0.37 6.58
CA VAL A 128 -10.13 -1.39 5.56
C VAL A 128 -9.32 -2.68 5.65
N ARG A 129 -8.26 -2.81 6.50
CA ARG A 129 -7.34 -3.96 6.39
C ARG A 129 -6.88 -4.62 7.69
N THR A 130 -7.55 -4.40 8.78
CA THR A 130 -7.14 -5.01 10.05
C THR A 130 -7.64 -6.45 10.21
N THR A 131 -8.79 -6.81 9.65
CA THR A 131 -9.38 -8.14 9.86
C THR A 131 -9.27 -9.02 8.63
N ILE A 132 -8.63 -10.18 8.77
CA ILE A 132 -8.51 -11.22 7.75
C ILE A 132 -9.47 -12.35 8.10
N CYS A 133 -10.33 -12.71 7.16
CA CYS A 133 -11.22 -13.86 7.29
C CYS A 133 -10.52 -15.11 6.74
N LEU A 134 -10.28 -16.09 7.59
CA LEU A 134 -9.74 -17.39 7.23
C LEU A 134 -10.86 -18.42 7.28
N ARG A 135 -11.01 -19.23 6.22
CA ARG A 135 -11.96 -20.33 6.17
C ARG A 135 -11.21 -21.65 6.32
N SER A 136 -11.63 -22.44 7.31
CA SER A 136 -11.09 -23.78 7.59
C SER A 136 -12.24 -24.74 7.94
N TYR A 137 -12.42 -25.84 7.19
CA TYR A 137 -13.43 -26.89 7.43
C TYR A 137 -14.87 -26.37 7.71
N GLY A 138 -15.30 -25.31 7.04
CA GLY A 138 -16.64 -24.72 7.27
C GLY A 138 -16.68 -23.69 8.38
N ASP A 139 -15.61 -23.51 9.12
CA ASP A 139 -15.44 -22.46 10.11
C ASP A 139 -14.83 -21.19 9.49
N TYR A 140 -15.25 -20.02 9.97
CA TYR A 140 -14.76 -18.71 9.57
C TYR A 140 -14.10 -18.04 10.77
N LYS A 141 -12.77 -17.94 10.75
CA LYS A 141 -12.01 -17.25 11.78
C LYS A 141 -11.61 -15.87 11.30
N PHE A 142 -11.91 -14.86 12.10
CA PHE A 142 -11.54 -13.47 11.84
C PHE A 142 -10.32 -13.11 12.69
N ILE A 143 -9.19 -12.79 12.06
CA ILE A 143 -7.92 -12.46 12.72
C ILE A 143 -7.52 -11.05 12.33
N ASN A 144 -7.10 -10.25 13.34
CA ASN A 144 -6.53 -8.95 13.03
C ASN A 144 -5.16 -9.13 12.35
N ALA A 145 -4.97 -8.47 11.22
CA ALA A 145 -3.70 -8.52 10.48
C ALA A 145 -2.52 -8.02 11.32
N GLU A 146 -2.77 -7.12 12.26
CA GLU A 146 -1.75 -6.60 13.18
C GLU A 146 -1.25 -7.68 14.15
N ASP A 147 -2.07 -8.66 14.47
CA ASP A 147 -1.70 -9.75 15.37
C ASP A 147 -0.90 -10.85 14.66
N ILE A 148 -0.85 -10.86 13.32
CA ILE A 148 -0.16 -11.88 12.55
C ILE A 148 1.31 -11.50 12.38
N ILE A 149 2.21 -12.37 12.85
CA ILE A 149 3.65 -12.20 12.78
C ILE A 149 4.21 -12.66 11.43
N TYR A 150 3.84 -13.87 11.01
CA TYR A 150 4.26 -14.46 9.75
C TYR A 150 3.31 -15.57 9.30
N LEU A 151 3.41 -15.94 8.03
CA LEU A 151 2.72 -17.07 7.44
C LEU A 151 3.73 -18.11 6.99
N ARG A 152 3.38 -19.40 7.14
CA ARG A 152 4.17 -20.54 6.69
C ARG A 152 3.36 -21.43 5.76
N ALA A 153 3.95 -21.84 4.64
CA ALA A 153 3.36 -22.87 3.78
C ALA A 153 3.42 -24.25 4.48
N ASP A 154 2.29 -24.96 4.43
CA ASP A 154 2.21 -26.37 4.79
C ASP A 154 1.41 -27.11 3.70
N ASN A 155 2.13 -27.77 2.79
CA ASN A 155 1.54 -28.43 1.61
C ASN A 155 0.56 -27.52 0.84
N ASN A 156 -0.73 -27.84 0.85
CA ASN A 156 -1.81 -27.09 0.19
C ASN A 156 -2.49 -26.08 1.12
N SER A 157 -1.96 -25.88 2.33
CA SER A 157 -2.47 -24.96 3.34
C SER A 157 -1.42 -23.90 3.70
N THR A 158 -1.86 -22.95 4.51
CA THR A 158 -1.01 -21.89 5.07
C THR A 158 -1.33 -21.71 6.53
N ASP A 159 -0.31 -21.77 7.38
CA ASP A 159 -0.36 -21.51 8.80
C ASP A 159 -0.11 -20.03 9.07
N PHE A 160 -0.95 -19.42 9.90
CA PHE A 160 -0.86 -18.06 10.37
C PHE A 160 -0.41 -18.06 11.84
N PHE A 161 0.76 -17.49 12.08
CA PHE A 161 1.37 -17.39 13.42
C PHE A 161 1.09 -16.01 14.01
N THR A 162 0.45 -15.96 15.18
CA THR A 162 0.02 -14.72 15.83
C THR A 162 0.87 -14.38 17.06
N ILE A 163 0.76 -13.14 17.53
CA ILE A 163 1.45 -12.63 18.74
C ILE A 163 1.06 -13.40 20.00
N ASN A 164 -0.15 -13.94 20.04
CA ASN A 164 -0.67 -14.71 21.18
C ASN A 164 -0.17 -16.16 21.19
N GLY A 165 0.72 -16.53 20.25
CA GLY A 165 1.22 -17.91 20.10
C GLY A 165 0.21 -18.87 19.44
N GLU A 166 -0.95 -18.36 19.02
CA GLU A 166 -1.95 -19.16 18.33
C GLU A 166 -1.55 -19.37 16.86
N VAL A 167 -1.77 -20.59 16.37
CA VAL A 167 -1.59 -20.95 14.95
C VAL A 167 -2.94 -21.26 14.34
N THR A 168 -3.29 -20.57 13.26
CA THR A 168 -4.52 -20.84 12.51
C THR A 168 -4.16 -21.28 11.10
N THR A 169 -4.69 -22.42 10.67
CA THR A 169 -4.45 -22.97 9.33
C THR A 169 -5.59 -22.63 8.38
N ALA A 170 -5.26 -22.15 7.19
CA ALA A 170 -6.21 -21.89 6.11
C ALA A 170 -5.89 -22.78 4.90
N TYR A 171 -6.93 -23.40 4.31
CA TYR A 171 -6.79 -24.30 3.15
C TYR A 171 -6.67 -23.53 1.83
N LYS A 172 -5.65 -22.70 1.77
CA LYS A 172 -5.20 -21.98 0.57
C LYS A 172 -3.68 -21.93 0.59
N THR A 173 -3.08 -21.92 -0.60
CA THR A 173 -1.62 -21.86 -0.71
C THR A 173 -1.05 -20.51 -0.28
N LEU A 174 0.21 -20.50 0.12
CA LEU A 174 0.93 -19.25 0.46
C LEU A 174 0.93 -18.24 -0.70
N LYS A 175 0.94 -18.73 -1.96
CA LYS A 175 0.82 -17.89 -3.16
C LYS A 175 -0.50 -17.13 -3.23
N TYR A 176 -1.61 -17.75 -2.79
CA TYR A 176 -2.90 -17.06 -2.70
C TYR A 176 -2.81 -15.87 -1.72
N PHE A 177 -2.21 -16.09 -0.54
CA PHE A 177 -2.07 -15.07 0.48
C PHE A 177 -1.06 -13.98 0.11
N GLU A 178 -0.03 -14.28 -0.66
CA GLU A 178 0.91 -13.27 -1.18
C GLU A 178 0.21 -12.11 -1.89
N TYR A 179 -0.94 -12.37 -2.55
CA TYR A 179 -1.73 -11.37 -3.27
C TYR A 179 -2.92 -10.78 -2.47
N SER A 180 -3.34 -11.46 -1.41
CA SER A 180 -4.53 -11.05 -0.65
C SER A 180 -4.21 -10.39 0.69
N MET A 181 -2.97 -10.54 1.19
CA MET A 181 -2.54 -9.92 2.44
C MET A 181 -2.25 -8.43 2.27
N PRO A 182 -2.40 -7.63 3.35
CA PRO A 182 -1.99 -6.23 3.38
C PRO A 182 -0.51 -6.03 3.06
N ASN A 183 -0.12 -4.81 2.66
CA ASN A 183 1.22 -4.50 2.15
C ASN A 183 2.37 -4.71 3.15
N GLN A 184 2.07 -4.77 4.45
CA GLN A 184 3.07 -5.11 5.47
C GLN A 184 3.51 -6.59 5.40
N PHE A 185 2.82 -7.44 4.63
CA PHE A 185 3.17 -8.84 4.46
C PHE A 185 3.97 -9.03 3.18
N LEU A 186 5.22 -9.42 3.32
CA LEU A 186 6.13 -9.60 2.19
C LEU A 186 6.66 -11.04 2.16
N ARG A 187 6.61 -11.64 0.97
CA ARG A 187 7.17 -12.98 0.77
C ARG A 187 8.68 -12.92 0.76
N ILE A 188 9.31 -13.72 1.62
CA ILE A 188 10.76 -13.79 1.77
C ILE A 188 11.35 -15.14 1.39
N HIS A 189 10.49 -16.17 1.31
CA HIS A 189 10.87 -17.56 0.97
C HIS A 189 9.73 -18.27 0.25
N ASN A 190 10.01 -19.40 -0.41
CA ASN A 190 8.95 -20.26 -0.96
C ASN A 190 7.92 -20.67 0.10
N SER A 191 8.38 -20.79 1.36
CA SER A 191 7.56 -21.24 2.48
C SER A 191 7.21 -20.13 3.48
N TYR A 192 7.62 -18.87 3.29
CA TYR A 192 7.40 -17.83 4.29
C TYR A 192 6.98 -16.49 3.69
N ILE A 193 5.93 -15.90 4.30
CA ILE A 193 5.56 -14.48 4.20
C ILE A 193 5.74 -13.87 5.60
N ILE A 194 6.42 -12.74 5.71
CA ILE A 194 6.68 -12.06 6.98
C ILE A 194 5.90 -10.75 7.07
N ASN A 195 5.41 -10.42 8.25
CA ASN A 195 4.91 -9.09 8.56
C ASN A 195 6.10 -8.20 8.95
N LEU A 196 6.37 -7.16 8.16
CA LEU A 196 7.52 -6.27 8.36
C LEU A 196 7.50 -5.55 9.72
N ASN A 197 6.32 -5.35 10.33
CA ASN A 197 6.16 -4.70 11.63
C ASN A 197 6.81 -5.52 12.77
N TYR A 198 6.98 -6.82 12.56
CA TYR A 198 7.60 -7.74 13.52
C TYR A 198 9.05 -8.08 13.22
N VAL A 199 9.67 -7.48 12.20
CA VAL A 199 11.08 -7.70 11.90
C VAL A 199 11.95 -6.88 12.88
N SER A 200 12.84 -7.56 13.62
CA SER A 200 13.80 -6.91 14.53
C SER A 200 15.20 -6.77 13.92
N ARG A 201 15.61 -7.75 13.11
CA ARG A 201 16.94 -7.81 12.52
C ARG A 201 16.91 -8.61 11.22
N ILE A 202 17.70 -8.19 10.25
CA ILE A 202 17.96 -8.93 9.01
C ILE A 202 19.45 -9.20 8.88
N HIS A 203 19.83 -10.48 8.79
CA HIS A 203 21.21 -10.92 8.57
C HIS A 203 21.37 -11.36 7.11
N MET A 204 21.83 -10.44 6.26
CA MET A 204 21.92 -10.65 4.82
C MET A 204 22.84 -11.82 4.43
N GLY A 205 24.02 -11.94 5.08
CA GLY A 205 24.97 -13.04 4.84
C GLY A 205 24.44 -14.41 5.23
N GLY A 206 23.77 -14.52 6.38
CA GLY A 206 23.14 -15.74 6.86
C GLY A 206 21.76 -16.02 6.30
N LYS A 207 21.21 -15.08 5.50
CA LYS A 207 19.85 -15.15 4.91
C LYS A 207 18.75 -15.42 5.93
N LEU A 208 18.76 -14.69 7.05
CA LEU A 208 17.82 -14.83 8.15
C LEU A 208 17.15 -13.51 8.49
N CYS A 209 15.83 -13.56 8.68
CA CYS A 209 15.02 -12.50 9.30
C CYS A 209 14.66 -12.91 10.72
N TYR A 210 14.91 -12.03 11.69
CA TYR A 210 14.64 -12.25 13.11
C TYR A 210 13.35 -11.53 13.49
N ILE A 211 12.54 -12.19 14.31
CA ILE A 211 11.26 -11.65 14.79
C ILE A 211 11.48 -10.88 16.10
N LYS A 212 10.79 -9.75 16.28
CA LYS A 212 10.79 -8.96 17.52
C LYS A 212 10.31 -9.81 18.70
N ASN A 213 10.96 -9.62 19.85
CA ASN A 213 10.60 -10.26 21.11
C ASN A 213 10.44 -11.80 21.03
N SER A 214 11.23 -12.43 20.14
CA SER A 214 11.15 -13.87 19.88
C SER A 214 12.51 -14.44 19.51
N THR A 215 12.68 -15.76 19.72
CA THR A 215 13.83 -16.54 19.25
C THR A 215 13.67 -17.01 17.79
N ILE A 216 12.53 -16.72 17.16
CA ILE A 216 12.19 -17.19 15.83
C ILE A 216 13.07 -16.51 14.77
N LYS A 217 13.63 -17.34 13.89
CA LYS A 217 14.45 -16.93 12.75
C LYS A 217 13.85 -17.53 11.50
N LEU A 218 13.43 -16.69 10.56
CA LEU A 218 12.86 -17.13 9.29
C LEU A 218 13.91 -17.02 8.19
N PRO A 219 14.16 -18.10 7.42
CA PRO A 219 15.08 -18.04 6.30
C PRO A 219 14.47 -17.25 5.13
N PHE A 220 15.32 -16.55 4.38
CA PHE A 220 14.92 -16.00 3.10
C PHE A 220 15.76 -16.57 1.95
N SER A 221 15.17 -16.67 0.75
CA SER A 221 15.85 -17.23 -0.41
C SER A 221 16.41 -16.14 -1.33
N LYS A 222 17.39 -16.50 -2.18
CA LYS A 222 17.94 -15.59 -3.21
C LYS A 222 16.86 -15.03 -4.13
N PHE A 223 15.84 -15.83 -4.44
CA PHE A 223 14.73 -15.42 -5.31
C PHE A 223 13.94 -14.22 -4.76
N TYR A 224 13.73 -14.18 -3.44
CA TYR A 224 13.01 -13.13 -2.75
C TYR A 224 13.91 -12.03 -2.16
N ARG A 225 15.19 -12.00 -2.53
CA ARG A 225 16.16 -11.03 -2.01
C ARG A 225 15.70 -9.56 -2.20
N LYS A 226 15.08 -9.24 -3.33
CA LYS A 226 14.55 -7.89 -3.60
C LYS A 226 13.47 -7.48 -2.59
N ASN A 227 12.61 -8.39 -2.16
CA ASN A 227 11.61 -8.12 -1.14
C ASN A 227 12.28 -7.84 0.22
N VAL A 228 13.34 -8.57 0.55
CA VAL A 228 14.09 -8.36 1.80
C VAL A 228 14.85 -7.04 1.78
N GLU A 229 15.48 -6.66 0.67
CA GLU A 229 16.12 -5.35 0.49
C GLU A 229 15.09 -4.21 0.59
N TYR A 230 13.88 -4.42 0.08
CA TYR A 230 12.77 -3.48 0.25
C TYR A 230 12.33 -3.34 1.71
N ILE A 231 12.25 -4.45 2.48
CA ILE A 231 12.00 -4.42 3.92
C ILE A 231 13.07 -3.59 4.63
N VAL A 232 14.36 -3.82 4.34
CA VAL A 232 15.47 -3.05 4.94
C VAL A 232 15.29 -1.56 4.68
N LYS A 233 15.00 -1.19 3.43
CA LYS A 233 14.77 0.22 3.05
C LYS A 233 13.61 0.85 3.84
N LEU A 234 12.49 0.14 3.99
CA LEU A 234 11.34 0.64 4.75
C LEU A 234 11.67 0.82 6.23
N LEU A 235 12.35 -0.14 6.84
CA LEU A 235 12.74 -0.07 8.26
C LEU A 235 13.74 1.06 8.52
N LEU A 236 14.69 1.30 7.63
CA LEU A 236 15.63 2.43 7.74
C LEU A 236 14.90 3.78 7.69
N ILE A 237 13.93 3.93 6.81
CA ILE A 237 13.11 5.14 6.71
C ILE A 237 12.31 5.37 8.01
N GLN A 238 11.75 4.31 8.62
CA GLN A 238 11.04 4.43 9.90
C GLN A 238 11.96 4.90 11.04
N VAL A 239 13.20 4.41 11.07
CA VAL A 239 14.19 4.81 12.10
C VAL A 239 14.58 6.28 11.94
N SER A 240 14.87 6.75 10.72
CA SER A 240 15.23 8.15 10.46
C SER A 240 14.15 9.12 10.93
N ARG A 241 12.90 8.80 10.70
CA ARG A 241 11.75 9.64 11.13
C ARG A 241 11.59 9.71 12.64
N ASN A 242 11.79 8.59 13.34
CA ASN A 242 11.70 8.58 14.79
C ASN A 242 12.81 9.41 15.44
N LEU A 243 13.96 9.58 14.77
CA LEU A 243 15.05 10.45 15.21
C LEU A 243 14.70 11.92 15.00
N GLU A 244 14.15 12.29 13.84
CA GLU A 244 13.71 13.67 13.54
C GLU A 244 12.58 14.14 14.48
N ILE A 245 11.60 13.30 14.79
CA ILE A 245 10.51 13.62 15.73
C ILE A 245 11.04 13.82 17.17
N ASN A 246 12.07 13.09 17.57
CA ASN A 246 12.66 13.23 18.90
C ASN A 246 13.52 14.49 19.03
N GLU A 247 14.10 15.01 17.94
CA GLU A 247 14.85 16.27 17.94
C GLU A 247 13.91 17.50 18.01
N GLU A 248 12.72 17.44 17.38
CA GLU A 248 11.72 18.52 17.47
C GLU A 248 11.01 18.60 18.84
N THR A 249 11.03 17.53 19.63
CA THR A 249 10.40 17.49 20.97
C THR A 249 11.34 17.92 22.10
N VAL A 250 12.59 18.25 21.80
CA VAL A 250 13.63 18.65 22.78
C VAL A 250 14.05 20.12 22.59
N LEU A 251 13.17 21.01 22.20
CA LEU A 251 13.42 22.45 22.33
C LEU A 251 12.62 23.01 23.50
N PRO A 252 13.30 23.73 24.39
CA PRO A 252 12.76 24.25 25.66
C PRO A 252 11.75 25.37 25.47
#